data_7a00ddde177782223787b4abb8faedeb
#
_entry.id   7a00ddde177782223787b4abb8faedeb
#
_cell.length_a   1.000
_cell.length_b   1.000
_cell.length_c   1.000
_cell.angle_alpha   90.00
_cell.angle_beta   90.00
_cell.angle_gamma   90.00
#
_symmetry.space_group_name_H-M   'P 1'
#
loop_
_entity.id
_entity.type
_entity.pdbx_description
1 polymer ?
#
loop_
_entity_poly.entity_id
_entity_poly.type
_entity_poly.pdbx_seq_one_letter_code
_entity_poly.pdbx_strand_id
1 'polypeptide(L)'
;MKKIQIGAIFMAMRESFADKKKRSRAIYRILSKTYPDVRCELDFKNPLQLLVATVLSAQCTDKRVNAVTPALFKKYKSAKAFAAADIRELQELIKSTGFFRAKAKSIKGLATKIVTEFDGQVPDTLEELVTLPGVGRKTANVVLGHAFDTPGLTVDTHFGRLVRRFGWTKETDPVKVEFAVMELIPEKEWTNLSQRLIWHGRRVCHSRKPACAACPLAKLCPSYGSGEMDPIKARSMVKSDKDFR
;
A
#
# COMPACT_ATOMS: atom_id res chain seq x y z
N MET A 1 13.46 14.51 59.89
CA MET A 1 12.96 13.32 59.16
C MET A 1 13.02 13.60 57.68
N LYS A 2 14.01 13.07 56.95
CA LYS A 2 14.18 13.23 55.52
C LYS A 2 13.31 12.18 54.83
N LYS A 3 12.33 12.60 54.00
CA LYS A 3 11.55 11.71 53.10
C LYS A 3 12.48 11.25 51.97
N ILE A 4 12.81 9.97 51.97
CA ILE A 4 13.48 9.30 50.85
C ILE A 4 12.44 9.14 49.76
N GLN A 5 12.55 9.91 48.67
CA GLN A 5 11.84 9.67 47.43
C GLN A 5 12.48 8.46 46.74
N ILE A 6 11.82 7.33 46.84
CA ILE A 6 12.13 6.13 46.02
C ILE A 6 11.63 6.44 44.63
N GLY A 7 12.48 7.03 43.79
CA GLY A 7 12.26 7.12 42.35
C GLY A 7 12.34 5.72 41.75
N ALA A 8 11.20 5.13 41.46
CA ALA A 8 11.12 3.91 40.68
C ALA A 8 11.72 4.18 39.30
N ILE A 9 12.95 3.76 39.09
CA ILE A 9 13.58 3.66 37.78
C ILE A 9 12.86 2.50 37.09
N PHE A 10 11.75 2.79 36.40
CA PHE A 10 11.18 1.90 35.40
C PHE A 10 12.16 1.91 34.20
N MET A 11 13.15 1.04 34.25
CA MET A 11 13.88 0.62 33.06
C MET A 11 12.83 0.03 32.13
N ALA A 12 12.43 0.79 31.10
CA ALA A 12 11.57 0.27 30.05
C ALA A 12 12.28 -0.95 29.44
N MET A 13 11.89 -2.13 29.90
CA MET A 13 12.39 -3.39 29.31
C MET A 13 12.12 -3.33 27.81
N ARG A 14 13.18 -3.46 27.03
CA ARG A 14 13.10 -3.45 25.58
C ARG A 14 12.20 -4.62 25.17
N GLU A 15 11.09 -4.32 24.45
CA GLU A 15 10.16 -5.34 24.00
C GLU A 15 10.92 -6.47 23.28
N SER A 16 10.70 -7.71 23.69
CA SER A 16 11.32 -8.86 23.03
C SER A 16 10.78 -9.05 21.60
N PHE A 17 11.54 -9.73 20.74
CA PHE A 17 11.07 -10.06 19.39
C PHE A 17 9.78 -10.89 19.41
N ALA A 18 9.68 -11.83 20.35
CA ALA A 18 8.50 -12.66 20.54
C ALA A 18 7.26 -11.85 20.92
N ASP A 19 7.41 -10.90 21.86
CA ASP A 19 6.33 -10.00 22.27
C ASP A 19 5.92 -9.07 21.14
N LYS A 20 6.88 -8.51 20.40
CA LYS A 20 6.63 -7.72 19.21
C LYS A 20 5.83 -8.51 18.17
N LYS A 21 6.21 -9.76 17.92
CA LYS A 21 5.51 -10.67 16.98
C LYS A 21 4.09 -10.96 17.46
N LYS A 22 3.88 -11.18 18.76
CA LYS A 22 2.56 -11.39 19.37
C LYS A 22 1.69 -10.13 19.24
N ARG A 23 2.24 -8.96 19.55
CA ARG A 23 1.54 -7.67 19.45
C ARG A 23 1.22 -7.31 17.99
N SER A 24 2.12 -7.52 17.05
CA SER A 24 1.86 -7.24 15.62
C SER A 24 0.74 -8.11 15.06
N ARG A 25 0.68 -9.39 15.44
CA ARG A 25 -0.43 -10.29 15.08
C ARG A 25 -1.76 -9.89 15.75
N ALA A 26 -1.72 -9.33 16.97
CA ALA A 26 -2.90 -8.78 17.63
C ALA A 26 -3.40 -7.52 16.90
N ILE A 27 -2.51 -6.61 16.52
CA ILE A 27 -2.84 -5.44 15.68
C ILE A 27 -3.47 -5.89 14.36
N TYR A 28 -2.87 -6.86 13.67
CA TYR A 28 -3.42 -7.39 12.42
C TYR A 28 -4.84 -7.94 12.58
N ARG A 29 -5.10 -8.71 13.65
CA ARG A 29 -6.46 -9.23 13.93
C ARG A 29 -7.49 -8.14 14.15
N ILE A 30 -7.12 -7.04 14.82
CA ILE A 30 -8.02 -5.89 14.98
C ILE A 30 -8.26 -5.22 13.63
N LEU A 31 -7.22 -5.00 12.82
CA LEU A 31 -7.35 -4.44 11.47
C LEU A 31 -8.22 -5.31 10.56
N SER A 32 -8.13 -6.64 10.68
CA SER A 32 -8.96 -7.57 9.92
C SER A 32 -10.46 -7.44 10.26
N LYS A 33 -10.76 -7.20 11.53
CA LYS A 33 -12.14 -6.94 11.99
C LYS A 33 -12.62 -5.54 11.61
N THR A 34 -11.72 -4.55 11.61
CA THR A 34 -12.04 -3.15 11.27
C THR A 34 -12.27 -2.97 9.76
N TYR A 35 -11.52 -3.71 8.95
CA TYR A 35 -11.55 -3.65 7.48
C TYR A 35 -11.71 -5.07 6.90
N PRO A 36 -12.90 -5.71 7.07
CA PRO A 36 -13.12 -7.08 6.60
C PRO A 36 -13.04 -7.17 5.07
N ASP A 37 -13.64 -6.21 4.37
CA ASP A 37 -13.81 -6.20 2.91
C ASP A 37 -12.68 -5.44 2.18
N VAL A 38 -11.47 -5.47 2.76
CA VAL A 38 -10.34 -4.78 2.15
C VAL A 38 -10.02 -5.35 0.78
N ARG A 39 -9.83 -4.45 -0.19
CA ARG A 39 -9.51 -4.82 -1.57
C ARG A 39 -8.64 -3.76 -2.24
N CYS A 40 -8.10 -4.08 -3.40
CA CYS A 40 -7.48 -3.09 -4.28
C CYS A 40 -8.51 -2.02 -4.66
N GLU A 41 -8.13 -0.74 -4.56
CA GLU A 41 -9.01 0.39 -4.91
C GLU A 41 -8.93 0.75 -6.41
N LEU A 42 -8.03 0.13 -7.17
CA LEU A 42 -7.99 0.24 -8.63
C LEU A 42 -8.96 -0.76 -9.27
N ASP A 43 -9.71 -0.30 -10.27
CA ASP A 43 -10.63 -1.14 -11.03
C ASP A 43 -9.87 -1.88 -12.14
N PHE A 44 -9.99 -3.21 -12.17
CA PHE A 44 -9.36 -4.07 -13.17
C PHE A 44 -10.14 -5.38 -13.35
N LYS A 45 -9.92 -6.05 -14.50
CA LYS A 45 -10.52 -7.35 -14.84
C LYS A 45 -9.49 -8.45 -15.10
N ASN A 46 -8.22 -8.10 -15.27
CA ASN A 46 -7.13 -9.04 -15.54
C ASN A 46 -5.78 -8.43 -15.13
N PRO A 47 -4.69 -9.24 -15.08
CA PRO A 47 -3.37 -8.78 -14.65
C PRO A 47 -2.82 -7.59 -15.45
N LEU A 48 -3.03 -7.55 -16.77
CA LEU A 48 -2.57 -6.44 -17.61
C LEU A 48 -3.25 -5.12 -17.23
N GLN A 49 -4.54 -5.14 -16.98
CA GLN A 49 -5.28 -3.96 -16.56
C GLN A 49 -4.80 -3.46 -15.19
N LEU A 50 -4.57 -4.38 -14.23
CA LEU A 50 -4.03 -4.01 -12.93
C LEU A 50 -2.63 -3.42 -13.04
N LEU A 51 -1.75 -4.04 -13.84
CA LEU A 51 -0.39 -3.55 -14.07
C LEU A 51 -0.40 -2.13 -14.63
N VAL A 52 -1.17 -1.88 -15.70
CA VAL A 52 -1.31 -0.56 -16.32
C VAL A 52 -1.92 0.45 -15.33
N ALA A 53 -3.00 0.08 -14.63
CA ALA A 53 -3.63 0.95 -13.64
C ALA A 53 -2.67 1.31 -12.50
N THR A 54 -1.84 0.36 -12.04
CA THR A 54 -0.84 0.60 -10.99
C THR A 54 0.28 1.54 -11.48
N VAL A 55 0.72 1.43 -12.73
CA VAL A 55 1.66 2.40 -13.31
C VAL A 55 1.02 3.79 -13.38
N LEU A 56 -0.25 3.88 -13.74
CA LEU A 56 -0.99 5.15 -13.77
C LEU A 56 -1.17 5.77 -12.37
N SER A 57 -1.26 4.97 -11.32
CA SER A 57 -1.48 5.44 -9.94
C SER A 57 -0.25 6.11 -9.31
N ALA A 58 0.93 6.04 -9.95
CA ALA A 58 2.12 6.76 -9.47
C ALA A 58 1.84 8.27 -9.39
N GLN A 59 1.87 8.84 -8.16
CA GLN A 59 1.55 10.23 -7.85
C GLN A 59 0.17 10.69 -8.40
N CYS A 60 -0.79 9.77 -8.45
CA CYS A 60 -2.17 10.01 -8.88
C CYS A 60 -3.15 9.31 -7.93
N THR A 61 -4.34 9.85 -7.75
CA THR A 61 -5.36 9.21 -6.92
C THR A 61 -6.00 8.04 -7.65
N ASP A 62 -6.37 6.99 -6.92
CA ASP A 62 -7.05 5.81 -7.47
C ASP A 62 -8.37 6.22 -8.17
N LYS A 63 -9.12 7.15 -7.59
CA LYS A 63 -10.32 7.75 -8.20
C LYS A 63 -10.05 8.33 -9.60
N ARG A 64 -8.94 9.05 -9.78
CA ARG A 64 -8.58 9.63 -11.09
C ARG A 64 -8.16 8.53 -12.07
N VAL A 65 -7.43 7.53 -11.61
CA VAL A 65 -7.06 6.39 -12.45
C VAL A 65 -8.32 5.64 -12.92
N ASN A 66 -9.23 5.34 -11.99
CA ASN A 66 -10.48 4.64 -12.31
C ASN A 66 -11.40 5.43 -13.25
N ALA A 67 -11.31 6.77 -13.26
CA ALA A 67 -12.03 7.61 -14.23
C ALA A 67 -11.45 7.52 -15.65
N VAL A 68 -10.16 7.22 -15.79
CA VAL A 68 -9.46 7.17 -17.09
C VAL A 68 -9.44 5.77 -17.69
N THR A 69 -9.27 4.75 -16.87
CA THR A 69 -9.05 3.37 -17.31
C THR A 69 -10.19 2.75 -18.12
N PRO A 70 -11.48 3.06 -17.95
CA PRO A 70 -12.54 2.49 -18.78
C PRO A 70 -12.37 2.81 -20.27
N ALA A 71 -12.09 4.06 -20.63
CA ALA A 71 -11.85 4.46 -22.00
C ALA A 71 -10.55 3.86 -22.55
N LEU A 72 -9.50 3.83 -21.74
CA LEU A 72 -8.21 3.25 -22.08
C LEU A 72 -8.31 1.76 -22.39
N PHE A 73 -8.97 0.97 -21.53
CA PHE A 73 -9.11 -0.48 -21.69
C PHE A 73 -10.16 -0.88 -22.74
N LYS A 74 -11.11 -0.02 -23.06
CA LYS A 74 -12.00 -0.20 -24.20
C LYS A 74 -11.22 -0.16 -25.52
N LYS A 75 -10.21 0.73 -25.59
CA LYS A 75 -9.39 0.91 -26.78
C LYS A 75 -8.26 -0.13 -26.88
N TYR A 76 -7.51 -0.32 -25.81
CA TYR A 76 -6.35 -1.21 -25.77
C TYR A 76 -6.68 -2.46 -24.93
N LYS A 77 -7.06 -3.56 -25.61
CA LYS A 77 -7.56 -4.77 -24.94
C LYS A 77 -6.49 -5.82 -24.63
N SER A 78 -5.26 -5.63 -25.13
CA SER A 78 -4.16 -6.60 -24.98
C SER A 78 -2.81 -5.90 -24.93
N ALA A 79 -1.77 -6.61 -24.47
CA ALA A 79 -0.40 -6.13 -24.51
C ALA A 79 0.03 -5.75 -25.95
N LYS A 80 -0.35 -6.55 -26.94
CA LYS A 80 -0.08 -6.25 -28.37
C LYS A 80 -0.71 -4.91 -28.79
N ALA A 81 -1.93 -4.61 -28.34
CA ALA A 81 -2.61 -3.36 -28.65
C ALA A 81 -1.90 -2.15 -27.99
N PHE A 82 -1.45 -2.27 -26.73
CA PHE A 82 -0.67 -1.23 -26.07
C PHE A 82 0.73 -1.05 -26.70
N ALA A 83 1.39 -2.13 -27.12
CA ALA A 83 2.68 -2.07 -27.80
C ALA A 83 2.60 -1.34 -29.16
N ALA A 84 1.51 -1.56 -29.90
CA ALA A 84 1.24 -0.91 -31.17
C ALA A 84 0.63 0.49 -31.06
N ALA A 85 0.32 0.97 -29.82
CA ALA A 85 -0.37 2.24 -29.60
C ALA A 85 0.41 3.44 -30.18
N ASP A 86 -0.29 4.37 -30.83
CA ASP A 86 0.26 5.69 -31.08
C ASP A 86 0.54 6.40 -29.74
N ILE A 87 1.78 6.88 -29.58
CA ILE A 87 2.22 7.43 -28.29
C ILE A 87 1.49 8.72 -27.94
N ARG A 88 1.13 9.54 -28.92
CA ARG A 88 0.44 10.82 -28.70
C ARG A 88 -0.99 10.56 -28.28
N GLU A 89 -1.66 9.61 -28.92
CA GLU A 89 -3.01 9.20 -28.58
C GLU A 89 -3.08 8.57 -27.17
N LEU A 90 -2.12 7.70 -26.82
CA LEU A 90 -2.01 7.14 -25.46
C LEU A 90 -1.81 8.25 -24.43
N GLN A 91 -0.95 9.24 -24.72
CA GLN A 91 -0.73 10.39 -23.85
C GLN A 91 -2.01 11.21 -23.61
N GLU A 92 -2.77 11.50 -24.63
CA GLU A 92 -4.03 12.25 -24.48
C GLU A 92 -5.05 11.51 -23.61
N LEU A 93 -5.20 10.19 -23.81
CA LEU A 93 -6.12 9.37 -23.00
C LEU A 93 -5.77 9.38 -21.51
N ILE A 94 -4.48 9.41 -21.16
CA ILE A 94 -4.04 9.33 -19.76
C ILE A 94 -3.61 10.68 -19.18
N LYS A 95 -3.77 11.78 -19.91
CA LYS A 95 -3.25 13.12 -19.59
C LYS A 95 -3.59 13.59 -18.18
N SER A 96 -4.83 13.34 -17.75
CA SER A 96 -5.30 13.77 -16.43
C SER A 96 -4.68 13.00 -15.25
N THR A 97 -3.89 11.95 -15.49
CA THR A 97 -3.20 11.20 -14.41
C THR A 97 -1.87 11.83 -13.97
N GLY A 98 -1.44 12.92 -14.60
CA GLY A 98 -0.13 13.56 -14.36
C GLY A 98 1.05 12.71 -14.85
N PHE A 99 2.20 13.31 -15.09
CA PHE A 99 3.40 12.65 -15.62
C PHE A 99 3.12 11.75 -16.85
N PHE A 100 2.09 12.11 -17.62
CA PHE A 100 1.50 11.26 -18.65
C PHE A 100 2.49 10.86 -19.75
N ARG A 101 3.47 11.71 -20.10
CA ARG A 101 4.50 11.37 -21.10
C ARG A 101 5.38 10.20 -20.65
N ALA A 102 5.86 10.25 -19.41
CA ALA A 102 6.67 9.17 -18.83
C ALA A 102 5.83 7.89 -18.64
N LYS A 103 4.60 8.02 -18.16
CA LYS A 103 3.67 6.91 -17.99
C LYS A 103 3.32 6.25 -19.32
N ALA A 104 3.03 7.02 -20.37
CA ALA A 104 2.77 6.47 -21.71
C ALA A 104 3.99 5.72 -22.26
N LYS A 105 5.20 6.27 -22.10
CA LYS A 105 6.45 5.59 -22.48
C LYS A 105 6.62 4.27 -21.71
N SER A 106 6.38 4.27 -20.40
CA SER A 106 6.46 3.07 -19.56
C SER A 106 5.43 2.04 -19.99
N ILE A 107 4.15 2.42 -20.18
CA ILE A 107 3.06 1.51 -20.58
C ILE A 107 3.34 0.89 -21.97
N LYS A 108 3.77 1.69 -22.94
CA LYS A 108 4.15 1.16 -24.26
C LYS A 108 5.35 0.23 -24.15
N GLY A 109 6.37 0.60 -23.39
CA GLY A 109 7.58 -0.20 -23.19
C GLY A 109 7.32 -1.53 -22.50
N LEU A 110 6.57 -1.52 -21.37
CA LEU A 110 6.20 -2.76 -20.68
C LEU A 110 5.35 -3.68 -21.57
N ALA A 111 4.41 -3.11 -22.33
CA ALA A 111 3.58 -3.88 -23.26
C ALA A 111 4.40 -4.50 -24.40
N THR A 112 5.36 -3.75 -24.95
CA THR A 112 6.31 -4.29 -25.93
C THR A 112 7.07 -5.47 -25.37
N LYS A 113 7.66 -5.30 -24.17
CA LYS A 113 8.45 -6.37 -23.51
C LYS A 113 7.57 -7.60 -23.19
N ILE A 114 6.34 -7.41 -22.73
CA ILE A 114 5.39 -8.50 -22.49
C ILE A 114 5.12 -9.28 -23.79
N VAL A 115 5.00 -8.61 -24.93
CA VAL A 115 4.79 -9.28 -26.22
C VAL A 115 6.05 -10.02 -26.70
N THR A 116 7.25 -9.44 -26.50
CA THR A 116 8.48 -9.99 -27.08
C THR A 116 9.12 -11.06 -26.21
N GLU A 117 8.93 -11.02 -24.89
CA GLU A 117 9.65 -11.89 -23.94
C GLU A 117 8.71 -12.81 -23.11
N PHE A 118 7.42 -12.54 -23.09
CA PHE A 118 6.44 -13.25 -22.24
C PHE A 118 5.18 -13.67 -22.99
N ASP A 119 5.25 -13.91 -24.31
CA ASP A 119 4.16 -14.39 -25.15
C ASP A 119 2.85 -13.60 -25.02
N GLY A 120 2.94 -12.31 -24.70
CA GLY A 120 1.79 -11.44 -24.52
C GLY A 120 1.07 -11.58 -23.17
N GLN A 121 1.59 -12.41 -22.25
CA GLN A 121 1.06 -12.61 -20.91
C GLN A 121 1.88 -11.80 -19.90
N VAL A 122 1.21 -11.25 -18.88
CA VAL A 122 1.90 -10.58 -17.75
C VAL A 122 2.64 -11.65 -16.94
N PRO A 123 3.95 -11.51 -16.70
CA PRO A 123 4.67 -12.46 -15.87
C PRO A 123 4.16 -12.46 -14.43
N ASP A 124 4.28 -13.60 -13.76
CA ASP A 124 3.73 -13.87 -12.43
C ASP A 124 4.80 -14.05 -11.34
N THR A 125 6.05 -13.68 -11.64
CA THR A 125 7.15 -13.64 -10.67
C THR A 125 7.62 -12.20 -10.39
N LEU A 126 8.15 -11.97 -9.18
CA LEU A 126 8.68 -10.66 -8.80
C LEU A 126 9.87 -10.26 -9.68
N GLU A 127 10.75 -11.23 -9.91
CA GLU A 127 11.99 -11.08 -10.69
C GLU A 127 11.70 -10.62 -12.12
N GLU A 128 10.71 -11.21 -12.76
CA GLU A 128 10.32 -10.86 -14.13
C GLU A 128 9.54 -9.54 -14.18
N LEU A 129 8.60 -9.33 -13.26
CA LEU A 129 7.80 -8.10 -13.22
C LEU A 129 8.66 -6.84 -13.08
N VAL A 130 9.71 -6.88 -12.25
CA VAL A 130 10.58 -5.70 -12.06
C VAL A 130 11.49 -5.43 -13.26
N THR A 131 11.58 -6.33 -14.23
CA THR A 131 12.28 -6.09 -15.50
C THR A 131 11.47 -5.23 -16.46
N LEU A 132 10.16 -5.10 -16.23
CA LEU A 132 9.27 -4.34 -17.10
C LEU A 132 9.46 -2.82 -16.91
N PRO A 133 9.52 -2.03 -17.99
CA PRO A 133 9.64 -0.58 -17.91
C PRO A 133 8.59 0.08 -17.04
N GLY A 134 9.01 0.85 -16.02
CA GLY A 134 8.11 1.54 -15.11
C GLY A 134 7.52 0.69 -14.00
N VAL A 135 7.95 -0.56 -13.86
CA VAL A 135 7.51 -1.50 -12.83
C VAL A 135 8.61 -1.65 -11.79
N GLY A 136 8.40 -1.07 -10.62
CA GLY A 136 9.24 -1.29 -9.45
C GLY A 136 8.67 -2.37 -8.53
N ARG A 137 9.43 -2.78 -7.52
CA ARG A 137 9.06 -3.80 -6.53
C ARG A 137 7.66 -3.59 -5.93
N LYS A 138 7.31 -2.34 -5.59
CA LYS A 138 5.97 -2.01 -5.08
C LYS A 138 4.87 -2.35 -6.08
N THR A 139 5.03 -1.97 -7.35
CA THR A 139 4.07 -2.26 -8.42
C THR A 139 3.95 -3.77 -8.65
N ALA A 140 5.07 -4.48 -8.67
CA ALA A 140 5.10 -5.93 -8.80
C ALA A 140 4.34 -6.62 -7.66
N ASN A 141 4.58 -6.25 -6.39
CA ASN A 141 3.86 -6.80 -5.24
C ASN A 141 2.35 -6.54 -5.28
N VAL A 142 1.90 -5.38 -5.81
CA VAL A 142 0.47 -5.12 -6.03
C VAL A 142 -0.12 -6.09 -7.05
N VAL A 143 0.57 -6.27 -8.19
CA VAL A 143 0.10 -7.16 -9.27
C VAL A 143 0.09 -8.62 -8.81
N LEU A 144 1.16 -9.08 -8.19
CA LEU A 144 1.26 -10.44 -7.65
C LEU A 144 0.15 -10.74 -6.64
N GLY A 145 -0.04 -9.84 -5.66
CA GLY A 145 -0.99 -10.06 -4.59
C GLY A 145 -2.46 -9.96 -4.98
N HIS A 146 -2.80 -9.22 -6.06
CA HIS A 146 -4.20 -8.98 -6.43
C HIS A 146 -4.63 -9.63 -7.74
N ALA A 147 -3.69 -10.06 -8.58
CA ALA A 147 -4.02 -10.67 -9.86
C ALA A 147 -3.52 -12.12 -9.97
N PHE A 148 -2.60 -12.54 -9.11
CA PHE A 148 -2.01 -13.88 -9.13
C PHE A 148 -2.12 -14.62 -7.80
N ASP A 149 -2.77 -14.03 -6.78
CA ASP A 149 -2.89 -14.57 -5.43
C ASP A 149 -1.54 -14.95 -4.78
N THR A 150 -0.43 -14.39 -5.29
CA THR A 150 0.91 -14.57 -4.76
C THR A 150 1.17 -13.54 -3.66
N PRO A 151 1.35 -13.96 -2.39
CA PRO A 151 1.48 -13.02 -1.29
C PRO A 151 2.67 -12.08 -1.45
N GLY A 152 2.43 -10.77 -1.32
CA GLY A 152 3.46 -9.74 -1.38
C GLY A 152 3.14 -8.55 -0.48
N LEU A 153 4.17 -7.98 0.16
CA LEU A 153 4.03 -6.76 0.95
C LEU A 153 4.21 -5.53 0.08
N THR A 154 3.16 -4.73 0.00
CA THR A 154 3.22 -3.43 -0.68
C THR A 154 3.59 -2.33 0.32
N VAL A 155 4.85 -1.93 0.34
CA VAL A 155 5.35 -0.87 1.22
C VAL A 155 5.20 0.49 0.54
N ASP A 156 4.09 1.19 0.85
CA ASP A 156 3.89 2.58 0.46
C ASP A 156 4.18 3.54 1.63
N THR A 157 3.94 4.84 1.43
CA THR A 157 4.13 5.87 2.46
C THR A 157 3.22 5.68 3.68
N HIS A 158 2.00 5.16 3.51
CA HIS A 158 1.09 4.83 4.60
C HIS A 158 1.59 3.63 5.38
N PHE A 159 1.90 2.54 4.69
CA PHE A 159 2.44 1.32 5.28
C PHE A 159 3.70 1.61 6.10
N GLY A 160 4.74 2.20 5.48
CA GLY A 160 6.00 2.51 6.15
C GLY A 160 5.82 3.42 7.38
N ARG A 161 4.94 4.42 7.30
CA ARG A 161 4.61 5.28 8.45
C ARG A 161 3.99 4.48 9.60
N LEU A 162 3.02 3.63 9.31
CA LEU A 162 2.29 2.88 10.32
C LEU A 162 3.16 1.84 11.01
N VAL A 163 3.94 1.05 10.28
CA VAL A 163 4.80 0.03 10.88
C VAL A 163 5.87 0.64 11.79
N ARG A 164 6.38 1.84 11.44
CA ARG A 164 7.27 2.60 12.34
C ARG A 164 6.53 3.10 13.58
N ARG A 165 5.31 3.65 13.45
CA ARG A 165 4.48 4.05 14.60
C ARG A 165 4.10 2.88 15.50
N PHE A 166 3.93 1.69 14.94
CA PHE A 166 3.70 0.48 15.72
C PHE A 166 4.98 -0.11 16.33
N GLY A 167 6.14 0.49 16.06
CA GLY A 167 7.41 -0.01 16.56
C GLY A 167 7.81 -1.37 15.99
N TRP A 168 7.26 -1.75 14.83
CA TRP A 168 7.60 -3.01 14.16
C TRP A 168 9.01 -2.96 13.58
N THR A 169 9.39 -1.82 13.04
CA THR A 169 10.75 -1.55 12.53
C THR A 169 11.10 -0.08 12.68
N LYS A 170 12.40 0.23 12.64
CA LYS A 170 12.93 1.60 12.53
C LYS A 170 13.39 1.92 11.11
N GLU A 171 13.39 0.93 10.22
CA GLU A 171 13.83 1.08 8.84
C GLU A 171 12.99 2.10 8.08
N THR A 172 13.65 2.81 7.16
CA THR A 172 13.03 3.80 6.27
C THR A 172 13.07 3.37 4.81
N ASP A 173 14.04 2.55 4.45
CA ASP A 173 14.13 1.92 3.14
C ASP A 173 12.96 0.93 2.94
N PRO A 174 12.18 1.05 1.86
CA PRO A 174 11.00 0.21 1.64
C PRO A 174 11.29 -1.30 1.62
N VAL A 175 12.43 -1.72 1.06
CA VAL A 175 12.80 -3.14 0.97
C VAL A 175 13.17 -3.68 2.35
N LYS A 176 13.92 -2.93 3.15
CA LYS A 176 14.25 -3.30 4.52
C LYS A 176 12.99 -3.35 5.40
N VAL A 177 12.06 -2.41 5.21
CA VAL A 177 10.75 -2.41 5.89
C VAL A 177 9.97 -3.67 5.53
N GLU A 178 9.91 -4.04 4.25
CA GLU A 178 9.25 -5.25 3.76
C GLU A 178 9.77 -6.49 4.50
N PHE A 179 11.07 -6.75 4.46
CA PHE A 179 11.68 -7.91 5.13
C PHE A 179 11.47 -7.91 6.64
N ALA A 180 11.62 -6.76 7.31
CA ALA A 180 11.38 -6.68 8.74
C ALA A 180 9.93 -7.01 9.14
N VAL A 181 8.94 -6.72 8.30
CA VAL A 181 7.54 -7.03 8.56
C VAL A 181 7.21 -8.48 8.22
N MET A 182 7.85 -9.06 7.19
CA MET A 182 7.72 -10.48 6.84
C MET A 182 8.03 -11.41 8.02
N GLU A 183 8.98 -11.06 8.86
CA GLU A 183 9.31 -11.84 10.07
C GLU A 183 8.20 -11.85 11.14
N LEU A 184 7.34 -10.84 11.14
CA LEU A 184 6.31 -10.64 12.17
C LEU A 184 4.97 -11.24 11.80
N ILE A 185 4.59 -11.20 10.53
CA ILE A 185 3.26 -11.54 10.01
C ILE A 185 3.36 -12.76 9.07
N PRO A 186 2.45 -13.73 9.17
CA PRO A 186 2.42 -14.88 8.27
C PRO A 186 2.28 -14.47 6.80
N GLU A 187 2.95 -15.18 5.92
CA GLU A 187 3.01 -14.89 4.49
C GLU A 187 1.64 -14.71 3.83
N LYS A 188 0.73 -15.64 4.06
CA LYS A 188 -0.65 -15.59 3.52
C LYS A 188 -1.43 -14.31 3.84
N GLU A 189 -0.96 -13.52 4.81
CA GLU A 189 -1.61 -12.28 5.23
C GLU A 189 -0.99 -11.02 4.63
N TRP A 190 0.11 -11.11 3.89
CA TRP A 190 0.91 -9.96 3.47
C TRP A 190 0.15 -8.98 2.57
N THR A 191 -0.54 -9.49 1.55
CA THR A 191 -1.33 -8.66 0.63
C THR A 191 -2.43 -7.92 1.38
N ASN A 192 -3.21 -8.64 2.20
CA ASN A 192 -4.29 -8.05 2.98
C ASN A 192 -3.78 -7.10 4.07
N LEU A 193 -2.63 -7.40 4.71
CA LEU A 193 -2.00 -6.49 5.65
C LEU A 193 -1.66 -5.16 4.99
N SER A 194 -1.07 -5.21 3.79
CA SER A 194 -0.70 -4.02 3.03
C SER A 194 -1.90 -3.12 2.79
N GLN A 195 -2.99 -3.66 2.30
CA GLN A 195 -4.22 -2.92 2.04
C GLN A 195 -4.85 -2.37 3.33
N ARG A 196 -4.92 -3.18 4.41
CA ARG A 196 -5.47 -2.73 5.71
C ARG A 196 -4.65 -1.59 6.32
N LEU A 197 -3.34 -1.63 6.22
CA LEU A 197 -2.48 -0.55 6.69
C LEU A 197 -2.64 0.73 5.83
N ILE A 198 -2.75 0.60 4.52
CA ILE A 198 -3.04 1.72 3.63
C ILE A 198 -4.39 2.35 4.00
N TRP A 199 -5.43 1.55 4.13
CA TRP A 199 -6.76 2.02 4.52
C TRP A 199 -6.75 2.69 5.90
N HIS A 200 -6.13 2.07 6.89
CA HIS A 200 -6.01 2.65 8.24
C HIS A 200 -5.21 3.96 8.23
N GLY A 201 -4.16 4.03 7.43
CA GLY A 201 -3.35 5.22 7.24
C GLY A 201 -4.07 6.38 6.55
N ARG A 202 -4.98 6.06 5.63
CA ARG A 202 -5.84 7.05 4.95
C ARG A 202 -6.99 7.53 5.82
N ARG A 203 -7.60 6.62 6.61
CA ARG A 203 -8.85 6.89 7.34
C ARG A 203 -8.66 7.38 8.77
N VAL A 204 -7.67 6.88 9.48
CA VAL A 204 -7.51 7.11 10.94
C VAL A 204 -6.13 7.64 11.29
N CYS A 205 -5.08 6.92 10.87
CA CYS A 205 -3.70 7.23 11.27
C CYS A 205 -3.04 8.20 10.28
N HIS A 206 -3.55 9.43 10.20
CA HIS A 206 -3.05 10.48 9.30
C HIS A 206 -1.59 10.84 9.55
N SER A 207 -0.91 11.43 8.53
CA SER A 207 0.53 11.74 8.62
C SER A 207 0.85 12.80 9.67
N ARG A 208 0.17 13.93 9.67
CA ARG A 208 0.44 15.05 10.57
C ARG A 208 -0.24 14.89 11.94
N LYS A 209 -1.54 14.62 11.96
CA LYS A 209 -2.33 14.52 13.20
C LYS A 209 -3.23 13.28 13.13
N PRO A 210 -2.79 12.11 13.62
CA PRO A 210 -3.62 10.93 13.64
C PRO A 210 -4.79 11.06 14.63
N ALA A 211 -5.92 10.43 14.34
CA ALA A 211 -7.11 10.42 15.20
C ALA A 211 -6.95 9.39 16.33
N CYS A 212 -5.99 9.60 17.25
CA CYS A 212 -5.59 8.62 18.26
C CYS A 212 -6.73 8.18 19.17
N ALA A 213 -7.54 9.11 19.69
CA ALA A 213 -8.64 8.79 20.61
C ALA A 213 -9.78 7.98 19.92
N ALA A 214 -9.86 7.98 18.56
CA ALA A 214 -10.81 7.18 17.79
C ALA A 214 -10.19 5.92 17.19
N CYS A 215 -8.90 5.64 17.46
CA CYS A 215 -8.17 4.54 16.84
C CYS A 215 -8.47 3.21 17.53
N PRO A 216 -8.89 2.16 16.80
CA PRO A 216 -9.15 0.84 17.38
C PRO A 216 -7.89 0.14 17.90
N LEU A 217 -6.71 0.62 17.52
CA LEU A 217 -5.41 0.08 17.90
C LEU A 217 -4.80 0.75 19.14
N ALA A 218 -5.51 1.70 19.78
CA ALA A 218 -5.01 2.53 20.88
C ALA A 218 -4.23 1.75 21.95
N LYS A 219 -4.79 0.63 22.41
CA LYS A 219 -4.19 -0.21 23.49
C LYS A 219 -2.90 -0.94 23.08
N LEU A 220 -2.63 -1.09 21.79
CA LEU A 220 -1.47 -1.84 21.27
C LEU A 220 -0.45 -0.96 20.55
N CYS A 221 -0.75 0.33 20.38
CA CYS A 221 0.09 1.25 19.62
C CYS A 221 1.06 2.00 20.55
N PRO A 222 2.39 1.81 20.44
CA PRO A 222 3.35 2.54 21.26
C PRO A 222 3.41 4.05 20.95
N SER A 223 2.88 4.46 19.78
CA SER A 223 2.74 5.88 19.40
C SER A 223 1.37 6.47 19.76
N TYR A 224 0.55 5.76 20.58
CA TYR A 224 -0.71 6.32 21.05
C TYR A 224 -0.46 7.63 21.82
N GLY A 225 -1.28 8.63 21.58
CA GLY A 225 -1.10 9.97 22.16
C GLY A 225 -0.32 10.95 21.29
N SER A 226 0.29 10.50 20.17
CA SER A 226 1.00 11.41 19.25
C SER A 226 0.09 12.27 18.35
N GLY A 227 -1.23 12.12 18.46
CA GLY A 227 -2.22 12.81 17.64
C GLY A 227 -3.36 13.43 18.44
N GLU A 228 -4.57 13.49 17.82
CA GLU A 228 -5.76 14.03 18.49
C GLU A 228 -6.25 13.06 19.58
N MET A 229 -6.37 13.59 20.80
CA MET A 229 -6.77 12.84 21.98
C MET A 229 -8.17 13.22 22.51
N ASP A 230 -8.76 14.29 22.01
CA ASP A 230 -10.17 14.59 22.28
C ASP A 230 -11.04 13.60 21.48
N PRO A 231 -11.93 12.83 22.13
CA PRO A 231 -12.71 11.79 21.44
C PRO A 231 -13.66 12.34 20.37
N ILE A 232 -14.23 13.53 20.57
CA ILE A 232 -15.17 14.14 19.63
C ILE A 232 -14.41 14.62 18.39
N LYS A 233 -13.31 15.35 18.60
CA LYS A 233 -12.46 15.81 17.51
C LYS A 233 -11.83 14.65 16.75
N ALA A 234 -11.33 13.64 17.44
CA ALA A 234 -10.76 12.47 16.79
C ALA A 234 -11.78 11.74 15.90
N ARG A 235 -13.02 11.58 16.36
CA ARG A 235 -14.09 10.97 15.54
C ARG A 235 -14.40 11.76 14.28
N SER A 236 -14.43 13.10 14.36
CA SER A 236 -14.66 13.94 13.18
C SER A 236 -13.53 13.89 12.15
N MET A 237 -12.35 13.46 12.56
CA MET A 237 -11.19 13.28 11.66
C MET A 237 -11.17 11.92 10.93
N VAL A 238 -11.96 10.95 11.39
CA VAL A 238 -12.01 9.62 10.76
C VAL A 238 -12.72 9.72 9.43
N LYS A 239 -12.06 9.30 8.35
CA LYS A 239 -12.61 9.29 7.00
C LYS A 239 -13.33 8.00 6.69
N SER A 240 -14.41 8.10 5.94
CA SER A 240 -15.22 6.98 5.44
C SER A 240 -14.82 6.59 4.02
N ASP A 241 -15.39 5.51 3.49
CA ASP A 241 -15.17 5.08 2.09
C ASP A 241 -15.65 6.12 1.08
N LYS A 242 -16.66 6.94 1.42
CA LYS A 242 -17.17 8.02 0.56
C LYS A 242 -16.12 9.08 0.27
N ASP A 243 -15.15 9.26 1.15
CA ASP A 243 -14.07 10.24 0.99
C ASP A 243 -13.01 9.83 -0.04
N PHE A 244 -13.03 8.55 -0.50
CA PHE A 244 -12.03 7.97 -1.41
C PHE A 244 -12.61 7.48 -2.75
N ARG A 245 -13.94 7.38 -2.84
CA ARG A 245 -14.67 6.98 -4.07
C ARG A 245 -15.13 8.17 -4.91
#